data_eab6837578bd4efeaa0d8f23e7edf022
#
_entry.id   eab6837578bd4efeaa0d8f23e7edf022
#
_cell.length_a   1.000
_cell.length_b   1.000
_cell.length_c   1.000
_cell.angle_alpha   90.00
_cell.angle_beta   90.00
_cell.angle_gamma   90.00
#
_symmetry.space_group_name_H-M   'P 1'
#
loop_
_entity.id
_entity.type
_entity.pdbx_description
1 polymer ?
#
loop_
_entity_poly.entity_id
_entity_poly.type
_entity_poly.pdbx_seq_one_letter_code
_entity_poly.pdbx_strand_id
1 'polypeptide(L)'
;MAINSDEQQNAALSWTKAVTKNKEIVAENSNRLIPKGSKLNLKNPPRIKRKLSAWKGRTDRQAFWLKHNLIKKTLPGEAGEIFDELKMARAEILGSKEYDGAKLNIQNFSIDVTKNSADDEIQLSTLINLWFKNLNGFKLDKDQKRLIDQIPNINSRNSQKISEDMISSIEDEESFLKSSLSLLNALKLLEQEKSEENEENEKFDEQSDENEESLSDDLNEIESDEEPSNEIDLM
;
A
#
# COMPACT_ATOMS: atom_id res chain seq x y z
N MET A 1 -30.59 -7.76 -23.18
CA MET A 1 -29.75 -8.93 -22.87
C MET A 1 -29.38 -8.86 -21.41
N ALA A 2 -29.64 -9.90 -20.62
CA ALA A 2 -29.18 -10.01 -19.24
C ALA A 2 -27.65 -10.22 -19.23
N ILE A 3 -26.97 -9.62 -18.27
CA ILE A 3 -25.53 -9.82 -18.08
C ILE A 3 -25.35 -11.22 -17.47
N ASN A 4 -24.62 -12.10 -18.19
CA ASN A 4 -24.23 -13.38 -17.62
C ASN A 4 -23.10 -13.16 -16.62
N SER A 5 -23.35 -13.44 -15.33
CA SER A 5 -22.40 -13.22 -14.24
C SER A 5 -21.11 -14.02 -14.41
N ASP A 6 -21.25 -15.29 -14.78
CA ASP A 6 -20.09 -16.20 -14.84
C ASP A 6 -19.19 -15.86 -16.04
N GLU A 7 -19.78 -15.47 -17.17
CA GLU A 7 -19.01 -15.00 -18.32
C GLU A 7 -18.22 -13.75 -18.00
N GLN A 8 -18.80 -12.79 -17.25
CA GLN A 8 -18.10 -11.57 -16.87
C GLN A 8 -16.95 -11.85 -15.87
N GLN A 9 -17.16 -12.73 -14.90
CA GLN A 9 -16.13 -13.13 -13.96
C GLN A 9 -14.99 -13.88 -14.65
N ASN A 10 -15.30 -14.80 -15.54
CA ASN A 10 -14.32 -15.54 -16.33
C ASN A 10 -13.52 -14.61 -17.25
N ALA A 11 -14.19 -13.63 -17.88
CA ALA A 11 -13.54 -12.62 -18.70
C ALA A 11 -12.59 -11.76 -17.87
N ALA A 12 -12.99 -11.32 -16.65
CA ALA A 12 -12.17 -10.54 -15.73
C ALA A 12 -10.93 -11.33 -15.27
N LEU A 13 -11.09 -12.59 -14.92
CA LEU A 13 -9.98 -13.47 -14.54
C LEU A 13 -9.01 -13.69 -15.72
N SER A 14 -9.53 -13.97 -16.91
CA SER A 14 -8.72 -14.17 -18.13
C SER A 14 -7.95 -12.90 -18.49
N TRP A 15 -8.60 -11.75 -18.41
CA TRP A 15 -7.97 -10.43 -18.58
C TRP A 15 -6.83 -10.23 -17.60
N THR A 16 -7.07 -10.48 -16.30
CA THR A 16 -6.03 -10.30 -15.27
C THR A 16 -4.84 -11.23 -15.52
N LYS A 17 -5.08 -12.50 -15.86
CA LYS A 17 -4.00 -13.44 -16.23
C LYS A 17 -3.18 -12.96 -17.42
N ALA A 18 -3.85 -12.41 -18.44
CA ALA A 18 -3.18 -11.89 -19.62
C ALA A 18 -2.32 -10.65 -19.31
N VAL A 19 -2.87 -9.68 -18.57
CA VAL A 19 -2.18 -8.43 -18.18
C VAL A 19 -0.96 -8.71 -17.32
N THR A 20 -1.08 -9.59 -16.34
CA THR A 20 -0.01 -9.93 -15.40
C THR A 20 0.97 -10.97 -15.95
N LYS A 21 0.64 -11.64 -17.05
CA LYS A 21 1.33 -12.81 -17.57
C LYS A 21 1.45 -13.95 -16.55
N ASN A 22 0.56 -13.98 -15.56
CA ASN A 22 0.54 -14.97 -14.49
C ASN A 22 -0.70 -15.86 -14.58
N LYS A 23 -0.49 -17.15 -14.93
CA LYS A 23 -1.56 -18.14 -15.07
C LYS A 23 -2.09 -18.67 -13.73
N GLU A 24 -1.32 -18.48 -12.65
CA GLU A 24 -1.64 -18.97 -11.29
C GLU A 24 -2.67 -18.09 -10.56
N ILE A 25 -3.06 -16.96 -11.14
CA ILE A 25 -4.08 -16.10 -10.54
C ILE A 25 -5.41 -16.83 -10.46
N VAL A 26 -6.01 -16.81 -9.26
CA VAL A 26 -7.33 -17.38 -8.98
C VAL A 26 -8.29 -16.28 -8.55
N ALA A 27 -9.56 -16.43 -8.89
CA ALA A 27 -10.62 -15.54 -8.44
C ALA A 27 -11.06 -15.95 -7.03
N GLU A 28 -11.26 -14.95 -6.16
CA GLU A 28 -11.82 -15.11 -4.81
C GLU A 28 -13.00 -14.14 -4.67
N ASN A 29 -14.14 -14.60 -4.13
CA ASN A 29 -15.26 -13.71 -3.85
C ASN A 29 -14.94 -12.90 -2.57
N SER A 30 -14.50 -11.67 -2.74
CA SER A 30 -14.05 -10.83 -1.64
C SER A 30 -14.35 -9.35 -1.89
N ASN A 31 -14.56 -8.62 -0.79
CA ASN A 31 -14.74 -7.17 -0.80
C ASN A 31 -13.43 -6.38 -0.78
N ARG A 32 -12.28 -7.03 -0.60
CA ARG A 32 -10.97 -6.36 -0.55
C ARG A 32 -10.69 -5.60 -1.83
N LEU A 33 -10.15 -4.40 -1.69
CA LEU A 33 -9.74 -3.56 -2.83
C LEU A 33 -8.32 -3.88 -3.28
N ILE A 34 -7.46 -4.29 -2.36
CA ILE A 34 -6.07 -4.66 -2.60
C ILE A 34 -5.97 -6.18 -2.61
N PRO A 35 -5.48 -6.80 -3.69
CA PRO A 35 -5.29 -8.25 -3.77
C PRO A 35 -4.13 -8.72 -2.89
N LYS A 36 -4.21 -9.96 -2.38
CA LYS A 36 -3.12 -10.61 -1.64
C LYS A 36 -2.59 -11.81 -2.43
N GLY A 37 -1.27 -11.85 -2.62
CA GLY A 37 -0.63 -12.90 -3.42
C GLY A 37 -1.21 -12.95 -4.83
N SER A 38 -1.50 -14.13 -5.35
CA SER A 38 -2.07 -14.34 -6.69
C SER A 38 -3.61 -14.41 -6.70
N LYS A 39 -4.29 -13.71 -5.78
CA LYS A 39 -5.74 -13.74 -5.65
C LYS A 39 -6.36 -12.45 -6.19
N LEU A 40 -7.25 -12.59 -7.15
CA LEU A 40 -8.08 -11.51 -7.68
C LEU A 40 -9.41 -11.48 -6.91
N ASN A 41 -9.69 -10.37 -6.25
CA ASN A 41 -10.91 -10.21 -5.45
C ASN A 41 -12.08 -9.75 -6.33
N LEU A 42 -12.91 -10.67 -6.75
CA LEU A 42 -14.08 -10.38 -7.58
C LEU A 42 -15.34 -10.31 -6.73
N LYS A 43 -16.11 -9.24 -6.93
CA LYS A 43 -17.53 -9.19 -6.58
C LYS A 43 -18.37 -9.71 -7.75
N ASN A 44 -19.59 -10.14 -7.45
CA ASN A 44 -20.54 -10.42 -8.52
C ASN A 44 -20.73 -9.18 -9.41
N PRO A 45 -20.72 -9.34 -10.73
CA PRO A 45 -20.96 -8.21 -11.63
C PRO A 45 -22.37 -7.66 -11.44
N PRO A 46 -22.55 -6.33 -11.59
CA PRO A 46 -23.84 -5.71 -11.38
C PRO A 46 -24.81 -6.11 -12.50
N ARG A 47 -26.08 -6.30 -12.15
CA ARG A 47 -27.16 -6.55 -13.15
C ARG A 47 -27.43 -5.33 -14.04
N ILE A 48 -27.07 -4.14 -13.58
CA ILE A 48 -27.31 -2.88 -14.26
C ILE A 48 -26.10 -2.54 -15.14
N LYS A 49 -26.31 -2.49 -16.46
CA LYS A 49 -25.26 -2.26 -17.47
C LYS A 49 -24.43 -0.99 -17.19
N ARG A 50 -25.06 0.11 -16.73
CA ARG A 50 -24.36 1.38 -16.41
C ARG A 50 -23.31 1.25 -15.28
N LYS A 51 -23.46 0.26 -14.39
CA LYS A 51 -22.50 -0.01 -13.30
C LYS A 51 -21.38 -0.99 -13.71
N LEU A 52 -21.45 -1.56 -14.91
CA LEU A 52 -20.49 -2.57 -15.35
C LEU A 52 -19.08 -1.95 -15.55
N SER A 53 -19.00 -0.71 -16.00
CA SER A 53 -17.71 -0.03 -16.17
C SER A 53 -16.99 0.19 -14.81
N ALA A 54 -17.71 0.58 -13.76
CA ALA A 54 -17.15 0.69 -12.42
C ALA A 54 -16.70 -0.67 -11.89
N TRP A 55 -17.47 -1.73 -12.12
CA TRP A 55 -17.08 -3.10 -11.75
C TRP A 55 -15.83 -3.56 -12.50
N LYS A 56 -15.70 -3.26 -13.78
CA LYS A 56 -14.50 -3.50 -14.58
C LYS A 56 -13.32 -2.68 -14.02
N GLY A 57 -13.52 -1.42 -13.67
CA GLY A 57 -12.50 -0.57 -13.10
C GLY A 57 -11.92 -1.11 -11.80
N ARG A 58 -12.76 -1.72 -10.96
CA ARG A 58 -12.30 -2.45 -9.78
C ARG A 58 -11.40 -3.64 -10.14
N THR A 59 -11.72 -4.34 -11.22
CA THR A 59 -10.92 -5.47 -11.72
C THR A 59 -9.60 -4.98 -12.33
N ASP A 60 -9.66 -3.95 -13.17
CA ASP A 60 -8.50 -3.35 -13.84
C ASP A 60 -7.50 -2.83 -12.80
N ARG A 61 -7.97 -2.13 -11.76
CA ARG A 61 -7.17 -1.68 -10.62
C ARG A 61 -6.39 -2.82 -9.98
N GLN A 62 -7.04 -3.94 -9.70
CA GLN A 62 -6.40 -5.09 -9.08
C GLN A 62 -5.42 -5.80 -10.02
N ALA A 63 -5.75 -5.92 -11.30
CA ALA A 63 -4.86 -6.47 -12.31
C ALA A 63 -3.56 -5.65 -12.42
N PHE A 64 -3.67 -4.32 -12.39
CA PHE A 64 -2.51 -3.43 -12.42
C PHE A 64 -1.70 -3.46 -11.13
N TRP A 65 -2.35 -3.58 -9.98
CA TRP A 65 -1.64 -3.84 -8.72
C TRP A 65 -0.80 -5.11 -8.79
N LEU A 66 -1.38 -6.22 -9.24
CA LEU A 66 -0.69 -7.50 -9.38
C LEU A 66 0.45 -7.45 -10.40
N LYS A 67 0.39 -6.55 -11.37
CA LYS A 67 1.41 -6.35 -12.39
C LYS A 67 2.54 -5.42 -11.95
N HIS A 68 2.20 -4.28 -11.34
CA HIS A 68 3.11 -3.15 -11.16
C HIS A 68 3.52 -2.89 -9.71
N ASN A 69 2.91 -3.57 -8.71
CA ASN A 69 3.31 -3.38 -7.33
C ASN A 69 4.43 -4.36 -6.95
N LEU A 70 5.65 -3.97 -7.18
CA LEU A 70 6.85 -4.70 -6.76
C LEU A 70 7.36 -4.23 -5.38
N ILE A 71 6.87 -3.09 -4.89
CA ILE A 71 7.25 -2.49 -3.60
C ILE A 71 6.77 -3.37 -2.45
N LYS A 72 7.71 -4.01 -1.76
CA LYS A 72 7.41 -4.86 -0.61
C LYS A 72 7.29 -4.09 0.71
N LYS A 73 7.75 -2.82 0.74
CA LYS A 73 7.68 -2.00 1.95
C LYS A 73 6.23 -1.77 2.35
N THR A 74 5.97 -1.97 3.63
CA THR A 74 4.70 -1.65 4.29
C THR A 74 4.98 -0.68 5.43
N LEU A 75 3.99 0.12 5.78
CA LEU A 75 4.01 1.02 6.94
C LEU A 75 2.79 0.67 7.80
N PRO A 76 2.85 0.92 9.11
CA PRO A 76 1.71 0.71 10.01
C PRO A 76 0.70 1.86 9.91
N GLY A 77 -0.47 1.69 10.53
CA GLY A 77 -1.47 2.72 10.76
C GLY A 77 -1.97 3.44 9.51
N GLU A 78 -2.41 4.68 9.69
CA GLU A 78 -2.95 5.52 8.62
C GLU A 78 -1.89 5.82 7.54
N ALA A 79 -0.62 6.03 7.94
CA ALA A 79 0.48 6.19 6.98
C ALA A 79 0.60 4.99 6.05
N GLY A 80 0.38 3.78 6.57
CA GLY A 80 0.38 2.54 5.79
C GLY A 80 -0.75 2.48 4.78
N GLU A 81 -1.96 2.86 5.16
CA GLU A 81 -3.12 2.90 4.27
C GLU A 81 -2.91 3.90 3.12
N ILE A 82 -2.39 5.09 3.44
CA ILE A 82 -2.08 6.12 2.44
C ILE A 82 -0.96 5.66 1.51
N PHE A 83 0.07 5.04 2.05
CA PHE A 83 1.18 4.52 1.26
C PHE A 83 0.73 3.41 0.30
N ASP A 84 -0.15 2.51 0.73
CA ASP A 84 -0.74 1.47 -0.11
C ASP A 84 -1.61 2.07 -1.23
N GLU A 85 -2.38 3.12 -0.94
CA GLU A 85 -3.18 3.82 -1.95
C GLU A 85 -2.32 4.63 -2.93
N LEU A 86 -1.16 5.15 -2.54
CA LEU A 86 -0.20 5.76 -3.47
C LEU A 86 0.42 4.72 -4.40
N LYS A 87 0.82 3.55 -3.88
CA LYS A 87 1.29 2.42 -4.70
C LYS A 87 0.20 1.96 -5.67
N MET A 88 -1.06 1.90 -5.21
CA MET A 88 -2.19 1.56 -6.04
C MET A 88 -2.41 2.61 -7.15
N ALA A 89 -2.36 3.90 -6.83
CA ALA A 89 -2.49 4.97 -7.82
C ALA A 89 -1.38 4.88 -8.88
N ARG A 90 -0.12 4.61 -8.46
CA ARG A 90 0.99 4.35 -9.38
C ARG A 90 0.67 3.20 -10.34
N ALA A 91 0.21 2.06 -9.80
CA ALA A 91 -0.13 0.90 -10.61
C ALA A 91 -1.27 1.19 -11.61
N GLU A 92 -2.30 1.92 -11.18
CA GLU A 92 -3.42 2.36 -12.03
C GLU A 92 -2.95 3.29 -13.16
N ILE A 93 -2.04 4.22 -12.87
CA ILE A 93 -1.49 5.15 -13.85
C ILE A 93 -0.64 4.39 -14.89
N LEU A 94 0.27 3.52 -14.45
CA LEU A 94 1.12 2.72 -15.33
C LEU A 94 0.28 1.79 -16.22
N GLY A 95 -0.68 1.07 -15.64
CA GLY A 95 -1.56 0.20 -16.39
C GLY A 95 -2.46 0.96 -17.37
N SER A 96 -2.90 2.17 -17.03
CA SER A 96 -3.71 3.02 -17.92
C SER A 96 -2.92 3.61 -19.08
N LYS A 97 -1.59 3.75 -18.97
CA LYS A 97 -0.71 4.10 -20.10
C LYS A 97 -0.61 2.95 -21.12
N GLU A 98 -0.69 1.70 -20.64
CA GLU A 98 -0.62 0.52 -21.50
C GLU A 98 -1.98 0.14 -22.11
N TYR A 99 -3.08 0.46 -21.40
CA TYR A 99 -4.45 0.03 -21.77
C TYR A 99 -5.44 1.18 -21.64
N ASP A 100 -5.64 1.93 -22.72
CA ASP A 100 -6.49 3.13 -22.76
C ASP A 100 -7.92 2.90 -22.23
N GLY A 101 -8.53 1.75 -22.55
CA GLY A 101 -9.87 1.41 -22.09
C GLY A 101 -10.00 1.26 -20.59
N ALA A 102 -8.92 0.89 -19.89
CA ALA A 102 -8.92 0.71 -18.46
C ALA A 102 -8.98 2.05 -17.71
N LYS A 103 -8.39 3.13 -18.25
CA LYS A 103 -8.46 4.46 -17.64
C LYS A 103 -9.89 4.90 -17.37
N LEU A 104 -10.78 4.75 -18.34
CA LEU A 104 -12.19 5.11 -18.18
C LEU A 104 -12.90 4.22 -17.15
N ASN A 105 -12.61 2.92 -17.14
CA ASN A 105 -13.17 2.00 -16.16
C ASN A 105 -12.77 2.38 -14.73
N ILE A 106 -11.48 2.68 -14.51
CA ILE A 106 -10.94 3.11 -13.21
C ILE A 106 -11.55 4.45 -12.77
N GLN A 107 -11.72 5.40 -13.69
CA GLN A 107 -12.42 6.66 -13.39
C GLN A 107 -13.86 6.41 -12.93
N ASN A 108 -14.60 5.56 -13.63
CA ASN A 108 -15.96 5.20 -13.24
C ASN A 108 -16.02 4.46 -11.89
N PHE A 109 -15.03 3.61 -11.60
CA PHE A 109 -14.91 2.99 -10.28
C PHE A 109 -14.67 4.03 -9.19
N SER A 110 -13.75 4.98 -9.39
CA SER A 110 -13.47 6.05 -8.43
C SER A 110 -14.71 6.92 -8.15
N ILE A 111 -15.49 7.25 -9.19
CA ILE A 111 -16.76 7.98 -9.06
C ILE A 111 -17.79 7.13 -8.28
N ASP A 112 -17.88 5.82 -8.54
CA ASP A 112 -18.83 4.94 -7.84
C ASP A 112 -18.47 4.84 -6.34
N VAL A 113 -17.18 4.76 -6.00
CA VAL A 113 -16.72 4.75 -4.60
C VAL A 113 -17.08 6.06 -3.90
N THR A 114 -16.74 7.21 -4.46
CA THR A 114 -17.00 8.51 -3.82
C THR A 114 -18.49 8.82 -3.69
N LYS A 115 -19.34 8.40 -4.64
CA LYS A 115 -20.80 8.64 -4.57
C LYS A 115 -21.56 7.70 -3.64
N ASN A 116 -21.00 6.54 -3.34
CA ASN A 116 -21.65 5.57 -2.44
C ASN A 116 -21.14 5.68 -0.99
N SER A 117 -20.15 6.52 -0.70
CA SER A 117 -19.69 6.88 0.64
C SER A 117 -20.32 8.21 1.05
N ALA A 118 -20.71 8.36 2.32
CA ALA A 118 -21.02 9.67 2.87
C ALA A 118 -19.72 10.52 2.88
N ASP A 119 -19.85 11.86 2.72
CA ASP A 119 -18.67 12.75 2.62
C ASP A 119 -17.71 12.57 3.82
N ASP A 120 -18.24 12.33 5.02
CA ASP A 120 -17.47 12.14 6.26
C ASP A 120 -16.86 10.75 6.42
N GLU A 121 -17.18 9.80 5.52
CA GLU A 121 -16.68 8.42 5.56
C GLU A 121 -15.56 8.15 4.54
N ILE A 122 -15.21 9.15 3.71
CA ILE A 122 -14.17 8.97 2.70
C ILE A 122 -12.81 9.09 3.38
N GLN A 123 -12.09 7.97 3.41
CA GLN A 123 -10.75 7.91 4.00
C GLN A 123 -9.76 8.83 3.28
N LEU A 124 -8.84 9.44 4.03
CA LEU A 124 -7.76 10.29 3.52
C LEU A 124 -6.92 9.55 2.47
N SER A 125 -6.67 8.27 2.66
CA SER A 125 -5.96 7.40 1.72
C SER A 125 -6.62 7.37 0.33
N THR A 126 -7.95 7.29 0.28
CA THR A 126 -8.73 7.37 -0.96
C THR A 126 -8.59 8.74 -1.63
N LEU A 127 -8.62 9.83 -0.86
CA LEU A 127 -8.48 11.19 -1.39
C LEU A 127 -7.09 11.42 -1.97
N ILE A 128 -6.04 10.92 -1.33
CA ILE A 128 -4.66 11.00 -1.83
C ILE A 128 -4.47 10.17 -3.12
N ASN A 129 -5.09 9.00 -3.23
CA ASN A 129 -5.12 8.23 -4.47
C ASN A 129 -5.75 9.04 -5.61
N LEU A 130 -6.91 9.66 -5.37
CA LEU A 130 -7.60 10.50 -6.34
C LEU A 130 -6.76 11.72 -6.74
N TRP A 131 -6.17 12.40 -5.77
CA TRP A 131 -5.29 13.54 -5.99
C TRP A 131 -4.12 13.18 -6.89
N PHE A 132 -3.39 12.11 -6.58
CA PHE A 132 -2.23 11.71 -7.37
C PHE A 132 -2.61 11.26 -8.79
N LYS A 133 -3.74 10.57 -8.96
CA LYS A 133 -4.29 10.25 -10.28
C LYS A 133 -4.69 11.50 -11.08
N ASN A 134 -5.26 12.53 -10.41
CA ASN A 134 -5.61 13.79 -11.08
C ASN A 134 -4.37 14.48 -11.64
N LEU A 135 -3.26 14.52 -10.89
CA LEU A 135 -1.98 15.07 -11.36
C LEU A 135 -1.45 14.32 -12.60
N ASN A 136 -1.81 13.04 -12.75
CA ASN A 136 -1.46 12.20 -13.89
C ASN A 136 -2.56 12.12 -14.97
N GLY A 137 -3.43 13.13 -15.04
CA GLY A 137 -4.40 13.32 -16.12
C GLY A 137 -5.66 12.44 -16.04
N PHE A 138 -5.99 11.90 -14.87
CA PHE A 138 -7.32 11.36 -14.63
C PHE A 138 -8.32 12.49 -14.38
N LYS A 139 -9.49 12.41 -15.02
CA LYS A 139 -10.53 13.42 -14.85
C LYS A 139 -11.31 13.16 -13.57
N LEU A 140 -11.44 14.19 -12.74
CA LEU A 140 -12.27 14.18 -11.54
C LEU A 140 -13.60 14.92 -11.80
N ASP A 141 -14.66 14.46 -11.16
CA ASP A 141 -15.91 15.22 -11.11
C ASP A 141 -15.81 16.37 -10.08
N LYS A 142 -16.89 17.18 -9.97
CA LYS A 142 -16.89 18.36 -9.09
C LYS A 142 -16.80 17.98 -7.61
N ASP A 143 -17.45 16.91 -7.21
CA ASP A 143 -17.47 16.45 -5.82
C ASP A 143 -16.10 15.93 -5.42
N GLN A 144 -15.45 15.13 -6.27
CA GLN A 144 -14.10 14.65 -6.05
C GLN A 144 -13.07 15.79 -5.93
N LYS A 145 -13.18 16.83 -6.76
CA LYS A 145 -12.29 18.01 -6.65
C LYS A 145 -12.46 18.71 -5.31
N ARG A 146 -13.72 18.96 -4.89
CA ARG A 146 -14.01 19.57 -3.59
C ARG A 146 -13.41 18.77 -2.43
N LEU A 147 -13.50 17.45 -2.49
CA LEU A 147 -12.95 16.55 -1.45
C LEU A 147 -11.43 16.62 -1.38
N ILE A 148 -10.75 16.61 -2.53
CA ILE A 148 -9.29 16.73 -2.58
C ILE A 148 -8.80 18.06 -2.02
N ASP A 149 -9.51 19.15 -2.25
CA ASP A 149 -9.16 20.48 -1.73
C ASP A 149 -9.19 20.54 -0.18
N GLN A 150 -9.82 19.56 0.48
CA GLN A 150 -9.86 19.43 1.93
C GLN A 150 -8.65 18.71 2.53
N ILE A 151 -7.78 18.10 1.71
CA ILE A 151 -6.60 17.39 2.20
C ILE A 151 -5.62 18.42 2.83
N PRO A 152 -5.28 18.28 4.12
CA PRO A 152 -4.40 19.22 4.80
C PRO A 152 -3.02 19.29 4.11
N ASN A 153 -2.50 20.51 3.94
CA ASN A 153 -1.17 20.78 3.39
C ASN A 153 -0.89 20.27 1.97
N ILE A 154 -1.87 19.66 1.27
CA ILE A 154 -1.66 19.07 -0.06
C ILE A 154 -1.25 20.13 -1.10
N ASN A 155 -1.75 21.35 -0.96
CA ASN A 155 -1.46 22.49 -1.83
C ASN A 155 -0.25 23.31 -1.35
N SER A 156 0.48 22.87 -0.31
CA SER A 156 1.71 23.54 0.14
C SER A 156 2.78 23.48 -0.94
N ARG A 157 3.68 24.48 -0.97
CA ARG A 157 4.80 24.51 -1.92
C ARG A 157 5.69 23.27 -1.83
N ASN A 158 5.85 22.73 -0.62
CA ASN A 158 6.61 21.51 -0.40
C ASN A 158 5.93 20.28 -1.02
N SER A 159 4.62 20.11 -0.78
CA SER A 159 3.83 19.01 -1.37
C SER A 159 3.79 19.09 -2.90
N GLN A 160 3.73 20.30 -3.47
CA GLN A 160 3.78 20.49 -4.91
C GLN A 160 5.10 20.01 -5.50
N LYS A 161 6.24 20.40 -4.91
CA LYS A 161 7.57 19.94 -5.35
C LYS A 161 7.69 18.42 -5.26
N ILE A 162 7.28 17.83 -4.15
CA ILE A 162 7.30 16.37 -3.96
C ILE A 162 6.42 15.67 -5.01
N SER A 163 5.26 16.24 -5.35
CA SER A 163 4.38 15.67 -6.38
C SER A 163 5.01 15.68 -7.77
N GLU A 164 5.78 16.70 -8.11
CA GLU A 164 6.57 16.75 -9.37
C GLU A 164 7.63 15.64 -9.39
N ASP A 165 8.33 15.43 -8.27
CA ASP A 165 9.30 14.32 -8.13
C ASP A 165 8.60 12.95 -8.24
N MET A 166 7.43 12.77 -7.65
CA MET A 166 6.63 11.54 -7.77
C MET A 166 6.18 11.28 -9.21
N ILE A 167 5.73 12.32 -9.94
CA ILE A 167 5.31 12.19 -11.34
C ILE A 167 6.49 11.81 -12.22
N SER A 168 7.65 12.45 -12.02
CA SER A 168 8.86 12.19 -12.81
C SER A 168 9.44 10.80 -12.56
N SER A 169 9.30 10.29 -11.35
CA SER A 169 9.80 8.97 -10.91
C SER A 169 8.79 7.84 -11.01
N ILE A 170 7.64 8.04 -11.64
CA ILE A 170 6.53 7.06 -11.62
C ILE A 170 6.90 5.69 -12.19
N GLU A 171 7.86 5.63 -13.11
CA GLU A 171 8.35 4.38 -13.71
C GLU A 171 9.47 3.75 -12.89
N ASP A 172 10.24 4.55 -12.14
CA ASP A 172 11.27 4.09 -11.22
C ASP A 172 10.70 3.87 -9.81
N GLU A 173 10.75 2.62 -9.39
CA GLU A 173 10.08 2.18 -8.16
C GLU A 173 10.76 2.71 -6.90
N GLU A 174 12.08 2.75 -6.88
CA GLU A 174 12.85 3.20 -5.71
C GLU A 174 12.71 4.71 -5.50
N SER A 175 12.81 5.48 -6.57
CA SER A 175 12.63 6.93 -6.54
C SER A 175 11.19 7.30 -6.17
N PHE A 176 10.21 6.58 -6.71
CA PHE A 176 8.80 6.76 -6.33
C PHE A 176 8.56 6.46 -4.84
N LEU A 177 9.17 5.39 -4.32
CA LEU A 177 9.11 5.07 -2.88
C LEU A 177 9.66 6.21 -2.02
N LYS A 178 10.84 6.75 -2.36
CA LYS A 178 11.45 7.87 -1.63
C LYS A 178 10.55 9.11 -1.64
N SER A 179 10.02 9.49 -2.80
CA SER A 179 9.13 10.64 -2.94
C SER A 179 7.80 10.43 -2.20
N SER A 180 7.27 9.20 -2.18
CA SER A 180 6.05 8.87 -1.40
C SER A 180 6.28 9.03 0.10
N LEU A 181 7.41 8.57 0.63
CA LEU A 181 7.77 8.78 2.04
C LEU A 181 7.97 10.25 2.37
N SER A 182 8.58 11.03 1.47
CA SER A 182 8.70 12.49 1.62
C SER A 182 7.34 13.18 1.65
N LEU A 183 6.35 12.70 0.88
CA LEU A 183 4.98 13.21 0.94
C LEU A 183 4.34 12.93 2.30
N LEU A 184 4.46 11.70 2.82
CA LEU A 184 3.92 11.33 4.13
C LEU A 184 4.51 12.20 5.25
N ASN A 185 5.82 12.48 5.20
CA ASN A 185 6.48 13.43 6.11
C ASN A 185 5.93 14.85 5.97
N ALA A 186 5.74 15.35 4.74
CA ALA A 186 5.18 16.67 4.49
C ALA A 186 3.75 16.82 5.01
N LEU A 187 2.99 15.74 5.01
CA LEU A 187 1.64 15.63 5.58
C LEU A 187 1.65 15.39 7.10
N LYS A 188 2.83 15.24 7.73
CA LYS A 188 3.04 14.94 9.17
C LYS A 188 2.46 13.60 9.63
N LEU A 189 2.36 12.64 8.75
CA LEU A 189 1.80 11.31 9.05
C LEU A 189 2.84 10.34 9.63
N LEU A 190 4.14 10.53 9.33
CA LEU A 190 5.22 9.70 9.88
C LEU A 190 5.76 10.22 11.23
N GLU A 191 5.59 11.53 11.54
CA GLU A 191 6.06 12.10 12.80
C GLU A 191 5.25 11.62 14.01
N GLN A 192 3.99 11.28 13.82
CA GLN A 192 3.11 10.78 14.90
C GLN A 192 3.53 9.37 15.39
N GLU A 193 4.09 8.54 14.51
CA GLU A 193 4.55 7.20 14.89
C GLU A 193 5.91 7.20 15.59
N LYS A 194 6.79 8.18 15.29
CA LYS A 194 8.10 8.29 15.97
C LYS A 194 8.01 8.75 17.42
N SER A 195 6.96 9.49 17.79
CA SER A 195 6.75 9.92 19.19
C SER A 195 6.32 8.74 20.08
N GLU A 196 5.55 7.80 19.56
CA GLU A 196 5.13 6.61 20.32
C GLU A 196 6.28 5.60 20.48
N GLU A 197 7.09 5.34 19.42
CA GLU A 197 8.25 4.45 19.51
C GLU A 197 9.38 5.02 20.38
N ASN A 198 9.57 6.36 20.42
CA ASN A 198 10.57 6.97 21.28
C ASN A 198 10.14 7.01 22.75
N GLU A 199 8.83 7.16 23.04
CA GLU A 199 8.34 7.09 24.42
C GLU A 199 8.40 5.66 25.00
N GLU A 200 8.26 4.61 24.18
CA GLU A 200 8.47 3.23 24.63
C GLU A 200 9.95 2.89 24.80
N ASN A 201 10.86 3.42 23.97
CA ASN A 201 12.29 3.20 24.12
C ASN A 201 12.91 4.04 25.27
N GLU A 202 12.45 5.27 25.51
CA GLU A 202 12.91 6.07 26.68
C GLU A 202 12.44 5.46 28.02
N LYS A 203 11.29 4.79 28.07
CA LYS A 203 10.84 4.06 29.26
C LYS A 203 11.61 2.76 29.50
N PHE A 204 12.28 2.20 28.51
CA PHE A 204 13.11 0.99 28.66
C PHE A 204 14.53 1.33 29.12
N ASP A 205 15.07 2.50 28.74
CA ASP A 205 16.42 2.94 29.16
C ASP A 205 16.44 3.53 30.59
N GLU A 206 15.32 4.10 31.12
CA GLU A 206 15.26 4.58 32.51
C GLU A 206 15.16 3.46 33.57
N GLN A 207 14.90 2.20 33.17
CA GLN A 207 14.86 1.07 34.10
C GLN A 207 16.17 0.27 34.20
N SER A 208 17.20 0.60 33.42
CA SER A 208 18.48 -0.13 33.43
C SER A 208 19.61 0.54 34.25
N ASP A 209 19.41 1.75 34.76
CA ASP A 209 20.49 2.50 35.50
C ASP A 209 20.39 2.47 37.02
N GLU A 210 19.48 1.71 37.65
CA GLU A 210 19.37 1.63 39.11
C GLU A 210 19.89 0.33 39.75
N ASN A 211 20.70 -0.49 39.08
CA ASN A 211 21.21 -1.75 39.67
C ASN A 211 22.70 -2.01 39.44
N GLU A 212 23.56 -0.98 39.43
CA GLU A 212 25.01 -1.16 39.56
C GLU A 212 25.61 -0.31 40.68
N GLU A 213 25.25 -0.60 41.94
CA GLU A 213 26.08 -0.29 43.11
C GLU A 213 25.83 -1.35 44.18
N SER A 214 26.72 -2.30 44.24
CA SER A 214 27.27 -3.01 45.38
C SER A 214 27.59 -4.48 45.02
N LEU A 215 28.84 -4.75 44.92
CA LEU A 215 29.55 -5.88 45.57
C LEU A 215 30.96 -6.00 44.96
N SER A 216 31.87 -5.19 45.54
CA SER A 216 33.29 -5.52 45.56
C SER A 216 33.54 -6.35 46.80
N ASP A 217 34.56 -7.23 46.70
CA ASP A 217 35.23 -8.04 47.71
C ASP A 217 34.64 -9.45 47.95
N ASP A 218 35.29 -10.46 47.43
CA ASP A 218 36.20 -11.29 48.19
C ASP A 218 36.97 -12.31 47.30
N LEU A 219 38.18 -12.38 47.70
CA LEU A 219 39.35 -13.08 47.26
C LEU A 219 39.28 -14.60 47.21
N ASN A 220 40.22 -15.12 46.43
CA ASN A 220 41.12 -16.28 46.61
C ASN A 220 40.74 -17.67 46.12
N GLU A 221 41.63 -18.05 45.21
CA GLU A 221 42.44 -19.29 45.21
C GLU A 221 41.68 -20.62 45.29
N ILE A 222 41.91 -21.44 44.30
CA ILE A 222 42.66 -22.70 44.43
C ILE A 222 42.92 -23.32 43.04
N GLU A 223 44.14 -23.72 42.90
CA GLU A 223 44.85 -24.40 41.83
C GLU A 223 44.26 -25.79 41.42
N SER A 224 44.65 -26.09 40.21
CA SER A 224 45.27 -27.37 39.79
C SER A 224 44.37 -28.54 39.35
N ASP A 225 44.74 -28.93 38.20
CA ASP A 225 45.17 -30.24 37.72
C ASP A 225 44.23 -31.09 36.85
N GLU A 226 44.84 -31.38 35.72
CA GLU A 226 44.83 -32.68 34.99
C GLU A 226 43.74 -32.94 33.93
N GLU A 227 44.20 -32.82 32.71
CA GLU A 227 43.93 -33.72 31.58
C GLU A 227 44.42 -35.16 31.94
N PRO A 228 44.09 -36.22 31.23
CA PRO A 228 43.94 -36.30 29.77
C PRO A 228 42.97 -37.41 29.19
N SER A 229 42.78 -37.31 27.89
CA SER A 229 42.73 -38.33 26.86
C SER A 229 41.77 -39.52 26.93
N ASN A 230 41.12 -39.76 25.83
CA ASN A 230 41.18 -40.90 24.86
C ASN A 230 39.87 -40.93 24.05
N GLU A 231 39.93 -40.71 22.78
CA GLU A 231 40.14 -41.67 21.69
C GLU A 231 39.23 -42.90 21.66
N ILE A 232 38.82 -43.20 20.42
CA ILE A 232 38.32 -44.46 19.83
C ILE A 232 36.77 -44.47 19.66
N ASP A 233 36.24 -44.56 18.54
CA ASP A 233 36.40 -45.17 17.24
C ASP A 233 35.05 -45.86 16.83
N LEU A 234 34.66 -45.66 15.60
CA LEU A 234 33.94 -46.57 14.70
C LEU A 234 32.68 -47.35 15.20
N MET A 235 31.55 -46.97 14.66
CA MET A 235 30.87 -47.78 13.62
C MET A 235 29.74 -46.96 12.97
#